data_fcf292ca9e34a5dc5261c8ac38da713c
#
_entry.id   fcf292ca9e34a5dc5261c8ac38da713c
#
_cell.length_a   1.000
_cell.length_b   1.000
_cell.length_c   1.000
_cell.angle_alpha   90.00
_cell.angle_beta   90.00
_cell.angle_gamma   90.00
#
_symmetry.space_group_name_H-M   'P 1'
#
loop_
_entity.id
_entity.type
_entity.pdbx_description
1 polymer ?
#
loop_
_entity_poly.entity_id
_entity_poly.type
_entity_poly.pdbx_seq_one_letter_code
_entity_poly.pdbx_strand_id
1 'polypeptide(L)'
;MKYFLLLCLSYLYLNANAHIFIYHRFNDSKHESTNTTLQELEKEFEYFKTNNYVVVPLSKIIEKLNNKEVIPDNRVSLTIDDSYKSFYENGLPIFKKYNYPFTLFVYVEATEKKYPDFMNWEQIKEASKYGEIALHSYSHKQLMKLSNEEIIEDTKKSYEIFEKELGFKPKGYSYPFGEYDDRVKEQIKKFDFEYILNQNNGSVNVNSDIYDLKRVALVGKIDLKRN
;
A
#
# COMPACT_ATOMS: atom_id res chain seq x y z
N MET A 1 -2.61 -44.53 -1.98
CA MET A 1 -1.46 -43.60 -1.87
C MET A 1 -1.57 -42.35 -2.75
N LYS A 2 -2.10 -42.38 -3.98
CA LYS A 2 -2.26 -41.18 -4.85
C LYS A 2 -3.16 -40.10 -4.30
N TYR A 3 -4.22 -40.43 -3.55
CA TYR A 3 -5.17 -39.45 -2.99
C TYR A 3 -4.63 -38.68 -1.77
N PHE A 4 -3.69 -39.27 -1.03
CA PHE A 4 -3.07 -38.63 0.12
C PHE A 4 -2.10 -37.51 -0.31
N LEU A 5 -1.43 -37.68 -1.45
CA LEU A 5 -0.53 -36.64 -1.99
C LEU A 5 -1.30 -35.41 -2.52
N LEU A 6 -2.50 -35.61 -3.10
CA LEU A 6 -3.35 -34.51 -3.56
C LEU A 6 -3.92 -33.68 -2.40
N LEU A 7 -4.29 -34.32 -1.28
CA LEU A 7 -4.76 -33.63 -0.08
C LEU A 7 -3.64 -32.82 0.61
N CYS A 8 -2.42 -33.34 0.65
CA CYS A 8 -1.26 -32.59 1.19
C CYS A 8 -0.88 -31.39 0.31
N LEU A 9 -0.96 -31.53 -1.01
CA LEU A 9 -0.71 -30.41 -1.93
C LEU A 9 -1.78 -29.33 -1.81
N SER A 10 -3.07 -29.68 -1.65
CA SER A 10 -4.14 -28.71 -1.45
C SER A 10 -4.03 -28.01 -0.08
N TYR A 11 -3.55 -28.69 0.96
CA TYR A 11 -3.34 -28.09 2.27
C TYR A 11 -2.17 -27.12 2.32
N LEU A 12 -1.10 -27.37 1.56
CA LEU A 12 0.03 -26.45 1.40
C LEU A 12 -0.37 -25.17 0.67
N TYR A 13 -1.27 -25.25 -0.32
CA TYR A 13 -1.75 -24.08 -1.05
C TYR A 13 -2.71 -23.20 -0.24
N LEU A 14 -3.44 -23.74 0.76
CA LEU A 14 -4.36 -22.97 1.60
C LEU A 14 -3.67 -21.99 2.57
N ASN A 15 -2.38 -22.15 2.81
CA ASN A 15 -1.57 -21.31 3.69
C ASN A 15 -0.58 -20.40 2.97
N ALA A 16 -0.64 -20.30 1.64
CA ALA A 16 0.22 -19.37 0.91
C ALA A 16 -0.21 -17.93 1.17
N ASN A 17 0.75 -17.10 1.58
CA ASN A 17 0.54 -15.73 2.04
C ASN A 17 1.42 -14.77 1.23
N ALA A 18 0.82 -13.71 0.70
CA ALA A 18 1.58 -12.58 0.15
C ALA A 18 1.82 -11.52 1.22
N HIS A 19 2.87 -10.73 1.04
CA HIS A 19 3.17 -9.60 1.91
C HIS A 19 3.00 -8.29 1.16
N ILE A 20 2.36 -7.32 1.82
CA ILE A 20 2.25 -5.95 1.34
C ILE A 20 3.11 -5.09 2.27
N PHE A 21 4.19 -4.54 1.75
CA PHE A 21 5.10 -3.70 2.53
C PHE A 21 4.68 -2.24 2.48
N ILE A 22 4.87 -1.52 3.60
CA ILE A 22 4.57 -0.10 3.71
C ILE A 22 5.84 0.71 3.96
N TYR A 23 6.00 1.77 3.16
CA TYR A 23 7.02 2.81 3.29
C TYR A 23 6.35 4.17 3.41
N HIS A 24 7.11 5.19 3.81
CA HIS A 24 6.65 6.57 3.85
C HIS A 24 7.72 7.52 3.28
N ARG A 25 8.83 7.72 4.00
CA ARG A 25 9.92 8.64 3.66
C ARG A 25 11.16 7.88 3.22
N PHE A 26 11.97 8.53 2.38
CA PHE A 26 13.20 7.94 1.85
C PHE A 26 14.37 8.91 2.01
N ASN A 27 15.42 8.46 2.73
CA ASN A 27 16.63 9.25 3.00
C ASN A 27 16.34 10.61 3.65
N ASP A 28 15.37 10.65 4.54
CA ASP A 28 14.95 11.82 5.31
C ASP A 28 15.30 11.64 6.79
N SER A 29 16.54 11.94 7.14
CA SER A 29 17.08 11.74 8.49
C SER A 29 16.42 12.60 9.59
N LYS A 30 15.60 13.58 9.21
CA LYS A 30 14.84 14.40 10.17
C LYS A 30 13.62 13.67 10.75
N HIS A 31 13.17 12.60 10.11
CA HIS A 31 11.96 11.86 10.44
C HIS A 31 12.23 10.36 10.56
N GLU A 32 13.16 9.99 11.46
CA GLU A 32 13.69 8.61 11.58
C GLU A 32 12.61 7.53 11.71
N SER A 33 11.51 7.81 12.41
CA SER A 33 10.45 6.81 12.68
C SER A 33 9.69 6.35 11.43
N THR A 34 9.72 7.12 10.35
CA THR A 34 9.04 6.82 9.08
C THR A 34 10.00 6.75 7.90
N ASN A 35 11.31 6.88 8.18
CA ASN A 35 12.34 6.95 7.15
C ASN A 35 12.91 5.56 6.82
N THR A 36 13.14 5.32 5.54
CA THR A 36 13.96 4.23 5.02
C THR A 36 15.17 4.85 4.32
N THR A 37 16.38 4.51 4.74
CA THR A 37 17.58 4.96 4.05
C THR A 37 17.70 4.28 2.68
N LEU A 38 18.39 4.91 1.74
CA LEU A 38 18.59 4.30 0.42
C LEU A 38 19.39 2.99 0.49
N GLN A 39 20.31 2.91 1.44
CA GLN A 39 21.07 1.69 1.66
C GLN A 39 20.19 0.53 2.18
N GLU A 40 19.24 0.81 3.07
CA GLU A 40 18.27 -0.17 3.55
C GLU A 40 17.37 -0.61 2.40
N LEU A 41 16.80 0.34 1.66
CA LEU A 41 15.95 0.06 0.50
C LEU A 41 16.65 -0.84 -0.54
N GLU A 42 17.89 -0.54 -0.89
CA GLU A 42 18.66 -1.37 -1.82
C GLU A 42 18.94 -2.77 -1.27
N LYS A 43 19.26 -2.89 0.02
CA LYS A 43 19.43 -4.20 0.67
C LYS A 43 18.15 -5.03 0.65
N GLU A 44 17.00 -4.40 0.88
CA GLU A 44 15.70 -5.06 0.81
C GLU A 44 15.39 -5.53 -0.61
N PHE A 45 15.63 -4.70 -1.61
CA PHE A 45 15.39 -5.07 -3.01
C PHE A 45 16.33 -6.17 -3.51
N GLU A 46 17.61 -6.13 -3.10
CA GLU A 46 18.54 -7.24 -3.36
C GLU A 46 18.11 -8.53 -2.62
N TYR A 47 17.59 -8.40 -1.40
CA TYR A 47 17.07 -9.56 -0.68
C TYR A 47 15.88 -10.18 -1.43
N PHE A 48 14.92 -9.39 -1.91
CA PHE A 48 13.80 -9.92 -2.69
C PHE A 48 14.31 -10.67 -3.92
N LYS A 49 15.24 -10.08 -4.66
CA LYS A 49 15.81 -10.66 -5.87
C LYS A 49 16.56 -11.97 -5.58
N THR A 50 17.42 -12.00 -4.56
CA THR A 50 18.26 -13.16 -4.25
C THR A 50 17.50 -14.31 -3.60
N ASN A 51 16.36 -14.04 -2.97
CA ASN A 51 15.50 -15.05 -2.33
C ASN A 51 14.25 -15.40 -3.16
N ASN A 52 14.25 -15.09 -4.46
CA ASN A 52 13.18 -15.43 -5.40
C ASN A 52 11.80 -14.85 -5.05
N TYR A 53 11.76 -13.72 -4.33
CA TYR A 53 10.54 -12.96 -4.21
C TYR A 53 10.21 -12.27 -5.53
N VAL A 54 8.93 -12.20 -5.84
CA VAL A 54 8.44 -11.54 -7.05
C VAL A 54 7.63 -10.33 -6.63
N VAL A 55 8.20 -9.15 -6.87
CA VAL A 55 7.49 -7.88 -6.64
C VAL A 55 6.45 -7.68 -7.73
N VAL A 56 5.19 -7.53 -7.32
CA VAL A 56 4.05 -7.39 -8.23
C VAL A 56 3.25 -6.13 -7.92
N PRO A 57 2.55 -5.53 -8.90
CA PRO A 57 1.56 -4.49 -8.62
C PRO A 57 0.54 -4.98 -7.60
N LEU A 58 0.08 -4.09 -6.72
CA LEU A 58 -0.91 -4.45 -5.70
C LEU A 58 -2.21 -4.96 -6.35
N SER A 59 -2.60 -4.38 -7.47
CA SER A 59 -3.76 -4.84 -8.27
C SER A 59 -3.70 -6.33 -8.61
N LYS A 60 -2.51 -6.95 -8.75
CA LYS A 60 -2.38 -8.38 -9.01
C LYS A 60 -2.66 -9.25 -7.78
N ILE A 61 -2.37 -8.75 -6.59
CA ILE A 61 -2.81 -9.40 -5.34
C ILE A 61 -4.32 -9.26 -5.19
N ILE A 62 -4.87 -8.07 -5.43
CA ILE A 62 -6.30 -7.79 -5.35
C ILE A 62 -7.11 -8.65 -6.32
N GLU A 63 -6.66 -8.78 -7.57
CA GLU A 63 -7.27 -9.65 -8.58
C GLU A 63 -7.40 -11.10 -8.07
N LYS A 64 -6.34 -11.65 -7.48
CA LYS A 64 -6.37 -13.00 -6.91
C LYS A 64 -7.31 -13.15 -5.72
N LEU A 65 -7.35 -12.15 -4.84
CA LEU A 65 -8.28 -12.13 -3.71
C LEU A 65 -9.73 -12.13 -4.19
N ASN A 66 -10.06 -11.29 -5.17
CA ASN A 66 -11.40 -11.20 -5.75
C ASN A 66 -11.84 -12.51 -6.42
N ASN A 67 -10.91 -13.19 -7.10
CA ASN A 67 -11.16 -14.46 -7.77
C ASN A 67 -11.10 -15.65 -6.81
N LYS A 68 -10.82 -15.45 -5.52
CA LYS A 68 -10.57 -16.52 -4.54
C LYS A 68 -9.46 -17.49 -4.98
N GLU A 69 -8.46 -16.95 -5.66
CA GLU A 69 -7.28 -17.69 -6.10
C GLU A 69 -6.17 -17.65 -5.04
N VAL A 70 -5.43 -18.75 -4.94
CA VAL A 70 -4.25 -18.81 -4.06
C VAL A 70 -3.18 -17.83 -4.54
N ILE A 71 -2.64 -17.06 -3.61
CA ILE A 71 -1.53 -16.14 -3.88
C ILE A 71 -0.24 -16.87 -3.47
N PRO A 72 0.73 -17.05 -4.39
CA PRO A 72 2.02 -17.64 -4.02
C PRO A 72 2.71 -16.87 -2.90
N ASP A 73 3.31 -17.56 -1.94
CA ASP A 73 3.95 -17.00 -0.74
C ASP A 73 5.19 -16.14 -1.02
N ASN A 74 5.75 -16.24 -2.21
CA ASN A 74 6.84 -15.38 -2.67
C ASN A 74 6.36 -14.12 -3.38
N ARG A 75 5.07 -13.76 -3.33
CA ARG A 75 4.55 -12.51 -3.89
C ARG A 75 4.62 -11.41 -2.86
N VAL A 76 5.17 -10.28 -3.29
CA VAL A 76 5.24 -9.07 -2.48
C VAL A 76 4.73 -7.87 -3.28
N SER A 77 4.06 -6.95 -2.59
CA SER A 77 3.72 -5.62 -3.13
C SER A 77 4.30 -4.53 -2.24
N LEU A 78 4.69 -3.43 -2.86
CA LEU A 78 5.32 -2.31 -2.20
C LEU A 78 4.35 -1.13 -2.20
N THR A 79 4.07 -0.56 -1.04
CA THR A 79 3.17 0.59 -0.89
C THR A 79 3.88 1.75 -0.22
N ILE A 80 3.54 2.97 -0.62
CA ILE A 80 4.10 4.21 -0.07
C ILE A 80 2.92 5.07 0.37
N ASP A 81 2.87 5.45 1.65
CA ASP A 81 1.83 6.33 2.17
C ASP A 81 2.29 7.80 2.18
N ASP A 82 1.33 8.71 2.33
CA ASP A 82 1.45 10.16 2.49
C ASP A 82 1.91 10.95 1.27
N SER A 83 2.50 10.34 0.26
CA SER A 83 3.06 11.07 -0.90
C SER A 83 4.14 12.10 -0.53
N TYR A 84 5.05 11.76 0.42
CA TYR A 84 6.18 12.63 0.73
C TYR A 84 7.09 12.86 -0.48
N LYS A 85 7.59 14.08 -0.60
CA LYS A 85 8.50 14.48 -1.68
C LYS A 85 9.79 13.65 -1.72
N SER A 86 10.25 13.18 -0.55
CA SER A 86 11.41 12.31 -0.42
C SER A 86 11.25 10.99 -1.17
N PHE A 87 10.02 10.47 -1.34
CA PHE A 87 9.80 9.32 -2.22
C PHE A 87 10.12 9.67 -3.68
N TYR A 88 9.59 10.78 -4.20
CA TYR A 88 9.84 11.18 -5.59
C TYR A 88 11.32 11.45 -5.86
N GLU A 89 11.99 12.16 -4.95
CA GLU A 89 13.38 12.59 -5.12
C GLU A 89 14.39 11.45 -4.90
N ASN A 90 14.15 10.60 -3.93
CA ASN A 90 15.12 9.61 -3.47
C ASN A 90 14.69 8.15 -3.73
N GLY A 91 13.43 7.81 -3.41
CA GLY A 91 12.91 6.45 -3.53
C GLY A 91 12.64 6.03 -4.96
N LEU A 92 11.87 6.83 -5.71
CA LEU A 92 11.43 6.51 -7.07
C LEU A 92 12.57 6.13 -8.03
N PRO A 93 13.76 6.78 -8.02
CA PRO A 93 14.88 6.34 -8.83
C PRO A 93 15.32 4.91 -8.56
N ILE A 94 15.28 4.45 -7.30
CA ILE A 94 15.63 3.07 -6.93
C ILE A 94 14.55 2.09 -7.39
N PHE A 95 13.26 2.40 -7.17
CA PHE A 95 12.16 1.58 -7.71
C PHE A 95 12.28 1.40 -9.22
N LYS A 96 12.61 2.47 -9.95
CA LYS A 96 12.86 2.42 -11.41
C LYS A 96 14.07 1.56 -11.75
N LYS A 97 15.19 1.69 -11.03
CA LYS A 97 16.43 0.90 -11.23
C LYS A 97 16.15 -0.61 -11.14
N TYR A 98 15.31 -1.03 -10.18
CA TYR A 98 14.96 -2.45 -9.99
C TYR A 98 13.75 -2.88 -10.83
N ASN A 99 13.11 -1.94 -11.52
CA ASN A 99 11.84 -2.17 -12.22
C ASN A 99 10.76 -2.77 -11.30
N TYR A 100 10.69 -2.28 -10.04
CA TYR A 100 9.73 -2.71 -9.05
C TYR A 100 8.50 -1.80 -9.05
N PRO A 101 7.30 -2.35 -9.30
CA PRO A 101 6.06 -1.60 -9.18
C PRO A 101 5.79 -1.21 -7.73
N PHE A 102 5.01 -0.16 -7.56
CA PHE A 102 4.54 0.32 -6.25
C PHE A 102 3.10 0.83 -6.34
N THR A 103 2.47 1.03 -5.17
CA THR A 103 1.23 1.79 -5.05
C THR A 103 1.47 2.97 -4.11
N LEU A 104 1.27 4.19 -4.62
CA LEU A 104 1.39 5.44 -3.86
C LEU A 104 0.01 5.89 -3.36
N PHE A 105 -0.16 6.00 -2.05
CA PHE A 105 -1.37 6.50 -1.41
C PHE A 105 -1.24 8.00 -1.12
N VAL A 106 -2.04 8.81 -1.81
CA VAL A 106 -1.91 10.27 -1.84
C VAL A 106 -2.67 10.92 -0.70
N TYR A 107 -1.95 11.69 0.12
CA TYR A 107 -2.51 12.68 1.04
C TYR A 107 -2.89 13.94 0.24
N VAL A 108 -4.19 14.09 -0.07
CA VAL A 108 -4.67 15.03 -1.09
C VAL A 108 -4.49 16.49 -0.67
N GLU A 109 -4.81 16.87 0.56
CA GLU A 109 -4.69 18.26 1.02
C GLU A 109 -3.26 18.77 0.93
N ALA A 110 -2.28 17.96 1.35
CA ALA A 110 -0.88 18.35 1.30
C ALA A 110 -0.40 18.58 -0.13
N THR A 111 -0.83 17.71 -1.05
CA THR A 111 -0.54 17.83 -2.49
C THR A 111 -1.22 19.05 -3.12
N GLU A 112 -2.52 19.24 -2.83
CA GLU A 112 -3.32 20.37 -3.36
C GLU A 112 -2.78 21.72 -2.88
N LYS A 113 -2.49 21.81 -1.57
CA LYS A 113 -1.95 23.04 -0.93
C LYS A 113 -0.45 23.22 -1.12
N LYS A 114 0.21 22.28 -1.81
CA LYS A 114 1.65 22.33 -2.11
C LYS A 114 2.52 22.45 -0.85
N TYR A 115 2.23 21.65 0.16
CA TYR A 115 3.07 21.61 1.36
C TYR A 115 4.52 21.21 0.99
N PRO A 116 5.55 21.87 1.54
CA PRO A 116 6.93 21.74 1.06
C PRO A 116 7.49 20.31 1.07
N ASP A 117 7.07 19.48 2.04
CA ASP A 117 7.54 18.11 2.23
C ASP A 117 6.79 17.08 1.38
N PHE A 118 5.79 17.50 0.61
CA PHE A 118 4.91 16.60 -0.13
C PHE A 118 5.05 16.79 -1.63
N MET A 119 4.73 15.74 -2.37
CA MET A 119 4.68 15.77 -3.83
C MET A 119 3.54 16.68 -4.30
N ASN A 120 3.77 17.40 -5.39
CA ASN A 120 2.71 18.06 -6.13
C ASN A 120 2.08 17.13 -7.17
N TRP A 121 1.00 17.56 -7.83
CA TRP A 121 0.28 16.74 -8.81
C TRP A 121 1.12 16.36 -10.04
N GLU A 122 2.03 17.23 -10.49
CA GLU A 122 2.93 16.94 -11.60
C GLU A 122 3.88 15.79 -11.26
N GLN A 123 4.42 15.78 -10.04
CA GLN A 123 5.28 14.69 -9.55
C GLN A 123 4.50 13.39 -9.39
N ILE A 124 3.24 13.45 -8.90
CA ILE A 124 2.38 12.27 -8.81
C ILE A 124 2.04 11.73 -10.20
N LYS A 125 1.71 12.60 -11.18
CA LYS A 125 1.50 12.22 -12.59
C LYS A 125 2.76 11.59 -13.20
N GLU A 126 3.94 12.08 -12.85
CA GLU A 126 5.18 11.44 -13.29
C GLU A 126 5.36 10.06 -12.64
N ALA A 127 5.14 9.95 -11.33
CA ALA A 127 5.25 8.68 -10.60
C ALA A 127 4.23 7.63 -11.10
N SER A 128 3.03 8.05 -11.51
CA SER A 128 1.98 7.15 -12.04
C SER A 128 2.38 6.39 -13.31
N LYS A 129 3.42 6.81 -14.01
CA LYS A 129 3.98 6.08 -15.15
C LYS A 129 4.72 4.80 -14.75
N TYR A 130 5.04 4.64 -13.47
CA TYR A 130 5.88 3.56 -12.94
C TYR A 130 5.19 2.73 -11.85
N GLY A 131 4.06 3.22 -11.33
CA GLY A 131 3.30 2.55 -10.26
C GLY A 131 1.84 2.96 -10.24
N GLU A 132 1.08 2.35 -9.34
CA GLU A 132 -0.32 2.62 -9.11
C GLU A 132 -0.47 3.81 -8.15
N ILE A 133 -1.54 4.60 -8.33
CA ILE A 133 -1.87 5.71 -7.43
C ILE A 133 -3.22 5.42 -6.78
N ALA A 134 -3.30 5.63 -5.47
CA ALA A 134 -4.48 5.40 -4.65
C ALA A 134 -4.66 6.52 -3.62
N LEU A 135 -5.70 6.46 -2.80
CA LEU A 135 -6.07 7.53 -1.86
C LEU A 135 -5.61 7.28 -0.42
N HIS A 136 -5.21 8.37 0.26
CA HIS A 136 -4.89 8.42 1.68
C HIS A 136 -5.64 9.57 2.38
N SER A 137 -6.96 9.67 2.16
CA SER A 137 -7.85 10.75 2.62
C SER A 137 -7.55 12.15 2.05
N TYR A 138 -8.43 13.10 2.39
CA TYR A 138 -8.18 14.51 2.10
C TYR A 138 -7.30 15.15 3.17
N SER A 139 -7.71 15.09 4.45
CA SER A 139 -7.11 15.87 5.54
C SER A 139 -6.11 15.10 6.41
N HIS A 140 -5.92 13.82 6.17
CA HIS A 140 -5.06 12.92 6.97
C HIS A 140 -5.33 13.01 8.49
N LYS A 141 -6.61 13.12 8.87
CA LYS A 141 -7.04 13.12 10.27
C LYS A 141 -7.25 11.71 10.80
N GLN A 142 -7.20 11.56 12.12
CA GLN A 142 -7.63 10.32 12.78
C GLN A 142 -9.14 10.13 12.57
N LEU A 143 -9.54 9.28 11.63
CA LEU A 143 -10.92 9.10 11.18
C LEU A 143 -11.86 8.66 12.32
N MET A 144 -11.34 7.93 13.29
CA MET A 144 -12.10 7.52 14.48
C MET A 144 -12.60 8.70 15.33
N LYS A 145 -11.97 9.88 15.21
CA LYS A 145 -12.38 11.11 15.94
C LYS A 145 -13.36 11.97 15.17
N LEU A 146 -13.66 11.62 13.92
CA LEU A 146 -14.59 12.35 13.06
C LEU A 146 -16.01 11.77 13.17
N SER A 147 -17.01 12.61 12.91
CA SER A 147 -18.40 12.14 12.71
C SER A 147 -18.51 11.38 11.38
N ASN A 148 -19.62 10.68 11.18
CA ASN A 148 -19.88 9.97 9.91
C ASN A 148 -19.92 10.93 8.72
N GLU A 149 -20.52 12.11 8.92
CA GLU A 149 -20.64 13.16 7.92
C GLU A 149 -19.27 13.72 7.54
N GLU A 150 -18.41 13.97 8.53
CA GLU A 150 -17.03 14.44 8.31
C GLU A 150 -16.17 13.42 7.58
N ILE A 151 -16.31 12.12 7.88
CA ILE A 151 -15.60 11.02 7.16
C ILE A 151 -16.05 11.00 5.70
N ILE A 152 -17.36 11.07 5.46
CA ILE A 152 -17.91 11.06 4.09
C ILE A 152 -17.45 12.31 3.32
N GLU A 153 -17.47 13.48 3.93
CA GLU A 153 -17.04 14.74 3.31
C GLU A 153 -15.54 14.70 2.95
N ASP A 154 -14.69 14.28 3.89
CA ASP A 154 -13.25 14.14 3.68
C ASP A 154 -12.95 13.16 2.51
N THR A 155 -13.59 12.00 2.56
CA THR A 155 -13.39 10.97 1.53
C THR A 155 -13.90 11.43 0.16
N LYS A 156 -15.10 12.01 0.10
CA LYS A 156 -15.69 12.55 -1.13
C LYS A 156 -14.79 13.62 -1.74
N LYS A 157 -14.35 14.57 -0.94
CA LYS A 157 -13.47 15.65 -1.40
C LYS A 157 -12.16 15.12 -1.96
N SER A 158 -11.53 14.16 -1.28
CA SER A 158 -10.29 13.56 -1.76
C SER A 158 -10.51 12.80 -3.08
N TYR A 159 -11.61 12.08 -3.20
CA TYR A 159 -11.97 11.30 -4.38
C TYR A 159 -12.18 12.20 -5.61
N GLU A 160 -12.98 13.27 -5.47
CA GLU A 160 -13.28 14.22 -6.55
C GLU A 160 -12.03 14.96 -7.04
N ILE A 161 -11.16 15.41 -6.12
CA ILE A 161 -9.90 16.07 -6.48
C ILE A 161 -8.95 15.10 -7.18
N PHE A 162 -8.81 13.89 -6.65
CA PHE A 162 -7.98 12.84 -7.25
C PHE A 162 -8.42 12.54 -8.70
N GLU A 163 -9.72 12.30 -8.91
CA GLU A 163 -10.27 12.02 -10.25
C GLU A 163 -10.06 13.22 -11.21
N LYS A 164 -10.30 14.44 -10.74
CA LYS A 164 -10.07 15.65 -11.50
C LYS A 164 -8.61 15.81 -11.93
N GLU A 165 -7.67 15.58 -11.02
CA GLU A 165 -6.26 15.82 -11.27
C GLU A 165 -5.59 14.71 -12.09
N LEU A 166 -5.97 13.46 -11.88
CA LEU A 166 -5.33 12.31 -12.52
C LEU A 166 -6.11 11.77 -13.72
N GLY A 167 -7.41 12.12 -13.86
CA GLY A 167 -8.24 11.67 -14.99
C GLY A 167 -8.78 10.25 -14.88
N PHE A 168 -8.62 9.60 -13.71
CA PHE A 168 -9.16 8.28 -13.41
C PHE A 168 -9.59 8.18 -11.95
N LYS A 169 -10.50 7.25 -11.65
CA LYS A 169 -11.01 7.01 -10.30
C LYS A 169 -10.00 6.26 -9.44
N PRO A 170 -9.84 6.63 -8.14
CA PRO A 170 -8.99 5.85 -7.23
C PRO A 170 -9.63 4.48 -6.98
N LYS A 171 -8.82 3.42 -7.09
CA LYS A 171 -9.26 2.05 -6.84
C LYS A 171 -9.03 1.60 -5.41
N GLY A 172 -8.09 2.18 -4.72
CA GLY A 172 -7.69 1.80 -3.38
C GLY A 172 -7.68 2.95 -2.39
N TYR A 173 -7.81 2.59 -1.13
CA TYR A 173 -7.72 3.50 0.00
C TYR A 173 -6.80 2.93 1.08
N SER A 174 -6.04 3.78 1.76
CA SER A 174 -5.30 3.44 2.98
C SER A 174 -5.80 4.32 4.12
N TYR A 175 -6.12 3.70 5.28
CA TYR A 175 -6.56 4.47 6.45
C TYR A 175 -5.41 5.33 6.99
N PRO A 176 -5.60 6.67 7.20
CA PRO A 176 -4.64 7.50 7.91
C PRO A 176 -4.26 6.91 9.26
N PHE A 177 -2.96 6.85 9.56
CA PHE A 177 -2.40 6.22 10.76
C PHE A 177 -2.65 4.71 10.87
N GLY A 178 -3.32 4.08 9.88
CA GLY A 178 -3.81 2.71 9.96
C GLY A 178 -4.97 2.53 10.94
N GLU A 179 -5.52 3.62 11.50
CA GLU A 179 -6.55 3.62 12.55
C GLU A 179 -7.95 3.65 11.96
N TYR A 180 -8.77 2.69 12.33
CA TYR A 180 -10.18 2.59 11.94
C TYR A 180 -10.94 1.70 12.94
N ASP A 181 -12.25 1.82 12.92
CA ASP A 181 -13.22 0.92 13.54
C ASP A 181 -14.26 0.49 12.50
N ASP A 182 -15.20 -0.38 12.88
CA ASP A 182 -16.24 -0.84 11.97
C ASP A 182 -17.09 0.33 11.43
N ARG A 183 -17.31 1.37 12.23
CA ARG A 183 -18.03 2.57 11.83
C ARG A 183 -17.29 3.32 10.70
N VAL A 184 -15.99 3.56 10.86
CA VAL A 184 -15.15 4.19 9.83
C VAL A 184 -15.14 3.35 8.56
N LYS A 185 -14.90 2.04 8.70
CA LYS A 185 -14.88 1.10 7.58
C LYS A 185 -16.18 1.14 6.76
N GLU A 186 -17.34 1.14 7.43
CA GLU A 186 -18.63 1.22 6.76
C GLU A 186 -18.87 2.57 6.04
N GLN A 187 -18.30 3.69 6.53
CA GLN A 187 -18.40 4.96 5.80
C GLN A 187 -17.52 4.94 4.54
N ILE A 188 -16.28 4.44 4.63
CA ILE A 188 -15.35 4.39 3.50
C ILE A 188 -15.85 3.41 2.41
N LYS A 189 -16.44 2.29 2.79
CA LYS A 189 -17.05 1.31 1.87
C LYS A 189 -18.21 1.85 1.03
N LYS A 190 -18.77 3.01 1.35
CA LYS A 190 -19.78 3.67 0.51
C LYS A 190 -19.22 4.24 -0.78
N PHE A 191 -17.89 4.33 -0.89
CA PHE A 191 -17.20 4.73 -2.10
C PHE A 191 -16.75 3.51 -2.90
N ASP A 192 -16.57 3.68 -4.21
CA ASP A 192 -16.21 2.62 -5.16
C ASP A 192 -14.74 2.17 -5.06
N PHE A 193 -14.24 1.94 -3.84
CA PHE A 193 -12.91 1.36 -3.66
C PHE A 193 -12.94 -0.15 -3.86
N GLU A 194 -12.00 -0.67 -4.64
CA GLU A 194 -11.82 -2.11 -4.85
C GLU A 194 -11.15 -2.77 -3.64
N TYR A 195 -10.36 -2.00 -2.86
CA TYR A 195 -9.65 -2.51 -1.68
C TYR A 195 -9.30 -1.39 -0.69
N ILE A 196 -9.12 -1.76 0.58
CA ILE A 196 -8.68 -0.84 1.63
C ILE A 196 -7.59 -1.52 2.46
N LEU A 197 -6.53 -0.75 2.79
CA LEU A 197 -5.40 -1.21 3.58
C LEU A 197 -5.36 -0.53 4.95
N ASN A 198 -4.95 -1.33 5.96
CA ASN A 198 -4.60 -0.85 7.29
C ASN A 198 -3.07 -0.89 7.52
N GLN A 199 -2.61 -0.70 8.77
CA GLN A 199 -1.20 -0.86 9.17
C GLN A 199 -1.01 -2.00 10.18
N ASN A 200 -2.02 -2.86 10.37
CA ASN A 200 -1.87 -4.04 11.21
C ASN A 200 -0.84 -4.99 10.58
N ASN A 201 0.13 -5.42 11.39
CA ASN A 201 1.16 -6.32 10.90
C ASN A 201 0.58 -7.68 10.49
N GLY A 202 0.98 -8.16 9.32
CA GLY A 202 0.56 -9.48 8.85
C GLY A 202 0.63 -9.63 7.33
N SER A 203 0.29 -10.83 6.89
CA SER A 203 0.22 -11.22 5.48
C SER A 203 -1.23 -11.26 5.00
N VAL A 204 -1.41 -11.37 3.69
CA VAL A 204 -2.72 -11.51 3.04
C VAL A 204 -2.79 -12.86 2.31
N ASN A 205 -3.96 -13.48 2.36
CA ASN A 205 -4.25 -14.76 1.69
C ASN A 205 -5.69 -14.77 1.16
N VAL A 206 -6.10 -15.86 0.54
CA VAL A 206 -7.40 -16.02 -0.11
C VAL A 206 -8.62 -15.74 0.80
N ASN A 207 -8.45 -15.77 2.12
CA ASN A 207 -9.51 -15.51 3.12
C ASN A 207 -9.45 -14.09 3.69
N SER A 208 -8.49 -13.26 3.28
CA SER A 208 -8.37 -11.88 3.76
C SER A 208 -9.58 -11.04 3.35
N ASP A 209 -10.03 -10.18 4.26
CA ASP A 209 -11.03 -9.16 3.94
C ASP A 209 -10.38 -8.08 3.07
N ILE A 210 -10.90 -7.88 1.87
CA ILE A 210 -10.36 -6.93 0.90
C ILE A 210 -10.47 -5.47 1.36
N TYR A 211 -11.36 -5.20 2.32
CA TYR A 211 -11.52 -3.87 2.94
C TYR A 211 -10.75 -3.74 4.27
N ASP A 212 -9.82 -4.68 4.53
CA ASP A 212 -9.05 -4.71 5.78
C ASP A 212 -7.69 -5.42 5.58
N LEU A 213 -6.99 -5.07 4.51
CA LEU A 213 -5.74 -5.73 4.13
C LEU A 213 -4.60 -5.29 5.04
N LYS A 214 -3.91 -6.27 5.62
CA LYS A 214 -2.75 -6.07 6.49
C LYS A 214 -1.51 -5.72 5.69
N ARG A 215 -0.59 -5.01 6.35
CA ARG A 215 0.71 -4.64 5.78
C ARG A 215 1.84 -4.94 6.75
N VAL A 216 3.05 -4.97 6.25
CA VAL A 216 4.28 -5.10 7.04
C VAL A 216 5.05 -3.79 6.95
N ALA A 217 5.25 -3.14 8.10
CA ALA A 217 6.11 -1.96 8.16
C ALA A 217 7.59 -2.39 8.12
N LEU A 218 8.32 -1.89 7.14
CA LEU A 218 9.76 -2.05 7.04
C LEU A 218 10.43 -0.80 7.63
N VAL A 219 10.49 -0.71 8.95
CA VAL A 219 11.26 0.31 9.65
C VAL A 219 12.50 -0.34 10.22
N GLY A 220 13.62 -0.19 9.52
CA GLY A 220 14.95 -0.38 10.05
C GLY A 220 15.45 -1.79 10.34
N LYS A 221 14.66 -2.86 10.20
CA LYS A 221 15.15 -4.26 10.32
C LYS A 221 14.18 -5.23 9.64
N ILE A 222 14.55 -5.74 8.49
CA ILE A 222 13.89 -6.92 7.94
C ILE A 222 14.38 -8.16 8.69
N ASP A 223 13.57 -8.74 9.56
CA ASP A 223 13.67 -10.14 9.92
C ASP A 223 12.60 -10.94 9.16
N LEU A 224 12.80 -11.09 7.85
CA LEU A 224 11.93 -11.89 6.97
C LEU A 224 12.01 -13.40 7.29
N LYS A 225 12.79 -13.80 8.29
CA LYS A 225 12.92 -15.20 8.75
C LYS A 225 11.88 -15.59 9.80
N ARG A 226 11.00 -14.66 10.25
CA ARG A 226 10.11 -14.89 11.41
C ARG A 226 8.61 -14.93 11.09
N ASN A 227 8.21 -15.11 9.83
CA ASN A 227 6.79 -15.33 9.53
C ASN A 227 6.60 -16.58 8.68
#